data_57c918db15e20de067b158bcb0220c86
#
_entry.id   57c918db15e20de067b158bcb0220c86
#
_cell.length_a   1.000
_cell.length_b   1.000
_cell.length_c   1.000
_cell.angle_alpha   90.00
_cell.angle_beta   90.00
_cell.angle_gamma   90.00
#
_symmetry.space_group_name_H-M   'P 1'
#
loop_
_entity.id
_entity.type
_entity.pdbx_description
1 polymer ?
#
loop_
_entity_poly.entity_id
_entity_poly.type
_entity_poly.pdbx_seq_one_letter_code
_entity_poly.pdbx_strand_id
1 'polypeptide(L)'
;GTDENGHIVTGFFAGRSHRIVACTDCKLQPAWMNELAARACALLEENGITAYNEETHTGRVRHLYMRQGWHSGQRLLCFVVNGNGLPNEAEICATLQKEFALTTILVNRNSERTNVILGRRTRTVLGPGVIEDTLAGVPLRMGVHEFYQVNTPAAEVLYAKAREYAGLKPDDFLLDLYCGMGTIGLSMLADCKRLVGVEVVPQAVEGAKETAARLGLDADRADFRCQDAGAAAA
;
A
#
# COMPACT_ATOMS: atom_id res chain seq x y z
N GLY A 1 20.04 -1.97 -1.02
CA GLY A 1 21.43 -2.26 -0.62
C GLY A 1 22.42 -1.94 -1.71
N THR A 2 23.64 -2.44 -1.59
CA THR A 2 24.71 -2.26 -2.59
C THR A 2 25.17 -3.64 -3.11
N ASP A 3 25.61 -3.66 -4.37
CA ASP A 3 26.31 -4.81 -4.94
C ASP A 3 27.80 -4.85 -4.54
N GLU A 4 28.56 -5.82 -5.09
CA GLU A 4 29.98 -6.00 -4.82
C GLU A 4 30.85 -4.83 -5.32
N ASN A 5 30.36 -4.06 -6.28
CA ASN A 5 31.03 -2.88 -6.86
C ASN A 5 30.66 -1.59 -6.14
N GLY A 6 29.74 -1.63 -5.16
CA GLY A 6 29.26 -0.49 -4.41
C GLY A 6 28.10 0.25 -5.08
N HIS A 7 27.54 -0.25 -6.18
CA HIS A 7 26.36 0.33 -6.83
C HIS A 7 25.08 0.03 -6.03
N ILE A 8 24.16 0.99 -5.99
CA ILE A 8 22.87 0.81 -5.35
C ILE A 8 22.02 -0.15 -6.17
N VAL A 9 21.54 -1.20 -5.51
CA VAL A 9 20.69 -2.21 -6.14
C VAL A 9 19.42 -2.45 -5.31
N THR A 10 18.35 -2.80 -6.02
CA THR A 10 17.12 -3.33 -5.42
C THR A 10 17.05 -4.83 -5.58
N GLY A 11 16.39 -5.52 -4.65
CA GLY A 11 16.28 -6.97 -4.70
C GLY A 11 15.73 -7.55 -3.42
N PHE A 12 16.04 -8.80 -3.18
CA PHE A 12 15.59 -9.55 -2.02
C PHE A 12 16.76 -9.95 -1.14
N PHE A 13 16.54 -10.03 0.16
CA PHE A 13 17.55 -10.55 1.07
C PHE A 13 17.79 -12.06 0.82
N ALA A 14 19.03 -12.43 0.68
CA ALA A 14 19.41 -13.85 0.70
C ALA A 14 19.04 -14.44 2.06
N GLY A 15 18.56 -15.68 2.04
CA GLY A 15 18.09 -16.34 3.26
C GLY A 15 19.12 -16.27 4.41
N ARG A 16 18.65 -15.88 5.59
CA ARG A 16 19.43 -15.72 6.82
C ARG A 16 20.62 -14.75 6.71
N SER A 17 20.52 -13.74 5.86
CA SER A 17 21.56 -12.71 5.70
C SER A 17 20.95 -11.35 5.33
N HIS A 18 21.76 -10.29 5.41
CA HIS A 18 21.40 -8.95 4.92
C HIS A 18 21.96 -8.66 3.51
N ARG A 19 22.55 -9.69 2.86
CA ARG A 19 23.04 -9.55 1.48
C ARG A 19 21.86 -9.45 0.52
N ILE A 20 21.87 -8.43 -0.33
CA ILE A 20 20.85 -8.25 -1.38
C ILE A 20 21.21 -9.14 -2.58
N VAL A 21 20.24 -9.92 -3.02
CA VAL A 21 20.25 -10.56 -4.33
C VAL A 21 19.52 -9.60 -5.27
N ALA A 22 20.28 -8.95 -6.15
CA ALA A 22 19.73 -7.99 -7.09
C ALA A 22 18.64 -8.63 -7.97
N CYS A 23 17.53 -7.92 -8.13
CA CYS A 23 16.42 -8.35 -8.96
C CYS A 23 15.98 -7.18 -9.85
N THR A 24 16.32 -7.26 -11.13
CA THR A 24 16.02 -6.21 -12.13
C THR A 24 14.82 -6.56 -13.01
N ASP A 25 14.31 -7.79 -12.90
CA ASP A 25 13.19 -8.28 -13.73
C ASP A 25 12.25 -9.15 -12.85
N CYS A 26 11.67 -8.56 -11.83
CA CYS A 26 10.70 -9.23 -10.98
C CYS A 26 9.40 -9.44 -11.77
N LYS A 27 9.01 -10.71 -11.95
CA LYS A 27 7.78 -11.08 -12.68
C LYS A 27 6.50 -10.94 -11.86
N LEU A 28 6.61 -10.69 -10.55
CA LEU A 28 5.47 -10.50 -9.65
C LEU A 28 4.95 -9.05 -9.64
N GLN A 29 5.65 -8.13 -10.30
CA GLN A 29 5.27 -6.73 -10.34
C GLN A 29 5.22 -6.21 -11.80
N PRO A 30 4.46 -5.14 -12.08
CA PRO A 30 4.45 -4.50 -13.40
C PRO A 30 5.84 -4.05 -13.83
N ALA A 31 6.14 -4.14 -15.14
CA ALA A 31 7.47 -3.84 -15.69
C ALA A 31 7.98 -2.44 -15.33
N TRP A 32 7.08 -1.43 -15.32
CA TRP A 32 7.44 -0.06 -14.94
C TRP A 32 8.04 0.07 -13.53
N MET A 33 7.69 -0.83 -12.60
CA MET A 33 8.28 -0.82 -11.25
C MET A 33 9.74 -1.25 -11.27
N ASN A 34 10.13 -2.19 -12.14
CA ASN A 34 11.52 -2.57 -12.33
C ASN A 34 12.32 -1.42 -12.93
N GLU A 35 11.77 -0.77 -13.95
CA GLU A 35 12.38 0.37 -14.63
C GLU A 35 12.53 1.57 -13.68
N LEU A 36 11.48 1.89 -12.91
CA LEU A 36 11.51 2.95 -11.90
C LEU A 36 12.54 2.66 -10.81
N ALA A 37 12.63 1.42 -10.33
CA ALA A 37 13.60 1.03 -9.32
C ALA A 37 15.04 1.24 -9.82
N ALA A 38 15.34 0.82 -11.04
CA ALA A 38 16.65 1.03 -11.65
C ALA A 38 16.97 2.53 -11.82
N ARG A 39 16.02 3.32 -12.35
CA ARG A 39 16.19 4.77 -12.51
C ARG A 39 16.35 5.51 -11.19
N ALA A 40 15.58 5.12 -10.16
CA ALA A 40 15.71 5.67 -8.82
C ALA A 40 17.10 5.39 -8.24
N CYS A 41 17.62 4.16 -8.37
CA CYS A 41 18.98 3.82 -7.93
C CYS A 41 20.02 4.72 -8.62
N ALA A 42 19.95 4.89 -9.94
CA ALA A 42 20.85 5.77 -10.67
C ALA A 42 20.80 7.23 -10.19
N LEU A 43 19.58 7.78 -10.00
CA LEU A 43 19.41 9.14 -9.47
C LEU A 43 19.96 9.29 -8.04
N LEU A 44 19.82 8.27 -7.20
CA LEU A 44 20.39 8.28 -5.86
C LEU A 44 21.92 8.34 -5.92
N GLU A 45 22.57 7.56 -6.80
CA GLU A 45 24.01 7.57 -6.99
C GLU A 45 24.50 8.90 -7.56
N GLU A 46 23.85 9.44 -8.60
CA GLU A 46 24.13 10.73 -9.21
C GLU A 46 24.12 11.87 -8.17
N ASN A 47 23.32 11.74 -7.10
CA ASN A 47 23.21 12.71 -6.02
C ASN A 47 24.03 12.35 -4.76
N GLY A 48 24.91 11.36 -4.84
CA GLY A 48 25.75 10.93 -3.71
C GLY A 48 24.98 10.36 -2.53
N ILE A 49 23.77 9.87 -2.75
CA ILE A 49 22.91 9.28 -1.73
C ILE A 49 23.24 7.80 -1.61
N THR A 50 23.43 7.31 -0.38
CA THR A 50 23.83 5.93 -0.13
C THR A 50 22.65 5.07 0.25
N ALA A 51 22.68 3.78 -0.14
CA ALA A 51 21.77 2.78 0.40
C ALA A 51 22.03 2.54 1.88
N TYR A 52 20.98 2.20 2.62
CA TYR A 52 21.09 1.84 4.03
C TYR A 52 21.72 0.44 4.18
N ASN A 53 22.66 0.36 5.10
CA ASN A 53 23.30 -0.90 5.50
C ASN A 53 22.71 -1.35 6.84
N GLU A 54 22.07 -2.51 6.87
CA GLU A 54 21.38 -3.05 8.04
C GLU A 54 22.34 -3.52 9.15
N GLU A 55 23.62 -3.79 8.84
CA GLU A 55 24.62 -4.20 9.81
C GLU A 55 25.22 -3.00 10.54
N THR A 56 25.61 -1.98 9.78
CA THR A 56 26.23 -0.77 10.34
C THR A 56 25.24 0.31 10.75
N HIS A 57 23.97 0.17 10.31
CA HIS A 57 22.89 1.15 10.50
C HIS A 57 23.21 2.54 9.93
N THR A 58 23.99 2.58 8.85
CA THR A 58 24.37 3.78 8.13
C THR A 58 23.77 3.82 6.74
N GLY A 59 23.80 4.97 6.10
CA GLY A 59 23.19 5.18 4.79
C GLY A 59 21.79 5.77 4.88
N ARG A 60 21.24 6.17 3.73
CA ARG A 60 20.05 7.00 3.66
C ARG A 60 18.79 6.23 3.22
N VAL A 61 18.81 5.54 2.09
CA VAL A 61 17.61 4.91 1.52
C VAL A 61 17.54 3.45 1.89
N ARG A 62 16.47 3.07 2.59
CA ARG A 62 16.22 1.70 3.04
C ARG A 62 15.41 0.91 2.05
N HIS A 63 14.27 1.47 1.60
CA HIS A 63 13.35 0.78 0.69
C HIS A 63 12.77 1.75 -0.33
N LEU A 64 12.41 1.22 -1.49
CA LEU A 64 11.49 1.81 -2.45
C LEU A 64 10.16 1.06 -2.32
N TYR A 65 9.13 1.74 -1.86
CA TYR A 65 7.79 1.17 -1.74
C TYR A 65 6.93 1.73 -2.87
N MET A 66 6.33 0.85 -3.65
CA MET A 66 5.57 1.21 -4.84
C MET A 66 4.19 0.58 -4.81
N ARG A 67 3.21 1.31 -5.33
CA ARG A 67 1.85 0.81 -5.55
C ARG A 67 1.31 1.26 -6.90
N GLN A 68 0.39 0.46 -7.43
CA GLN A 68 -0.42 0.83 -8.59
C GLN A 68 -1.87 0.47 -8.33
N GLY A 69 -2.79 1.38 -8.66
CA GLY A 69 -4.20 1.06 -8.82
C GLY A 69 -4.39 0.25 -10.09
N TRP A 70 -5.06 -0.90 -10.00
CA TRP A 70 -5.23 -1.80 -11.14
C TRP A 70 -6.13 -1.18 -12.21
N HIS A 71 -7.28 -0.66 -11.80
CA HIS A 71 -8.26 -0.07 -12.73
C HIS A 71 -7.93 1.39 -13.06
N SER A 72 -7.45 2.15 -12.10
CA SER A 72 -7.12 3.57 -12.31
C SER A 72 -5.79 3.81 -13.02
N GLY A 73 -4.86 2.85 -12.92
CA GLY A 73 -3.49 3.03 -13.40
C GLY A 73 -2.68 4.05 -12.59
N GLN A 74 -3.23 4.64 -11.54
CA GLN A 74 -2.51 5.59 -10.67
C GLN A 74 -1.32 4.92 -9.99
N ARG A 75 -0.21 5.67 -9.85
CA ARG A 75 1.07 5.15 -9.38
C ARG A 75 1.58 5.94 -8.18
N LEU A 76 2.02 5.23 -7.16
CA LEU A 76 2.60 5.77 -5.94
C LEU A 76 4.02 5.25 -5.76
N LEU A 77 4.93 6.16 -5.44
CA LEU A 77 6.29 5.86 -4.96
C LEU A 77 6.46 6.41 -3.55
N CYS A 78 7.05 5.63 -2.66
CA CYS A 78 7.49 6.09 -1.36
C CYS A 78 8.95 5.70 -1.11
N PHE A 79 9.79 6.69 -0.86
CA PHE A 79 11.15 6.46 -0.35
C PHE A 79 11.09 6.23 1.16
N VAL A 80 11.54 5.06 1.61
CA VAL A 80 11.72 4.79 3.03
C VAL A 80 13.17 5.15 3.40
N VAL A 81 13.34 6.12 4.29
CA VAL A 81 14.64 6.72 4.54
C VAL A 81 15.04 6.68 6.02
N ASN A 82 16.33 6.51 6.25
CA ASN A 82 16.96 6.76 7.54
C ASN A 82 17.25 8.25 7.66
N GLY A 83 16.38 8.98 8.36
CA GLY A 83 16.45 10.43 8.52
C GLY A 83 15.21 11.15 7.98
N ASN A 84 15.33 12.44 7.67
CA ASN A 84 14.16 13.30 7.40
C ASN A 84 13.80 13.43 5.90
N GLY A 85 14.67 12.97 4.99
CA GLY A 85 14.48 13.13 3.55
C GLY A 85 15.74 12.81 2.75
N LEU A 86 15.74 13.21 1.49
CA LEU A 86 16.86 13.01 0.54
C LEU A 86 17.53 14.36 0.22
N PRO A 87 18.85 14.41 0.00
CA PRO A 87 19.47 15.49 -0.75
C PRO A 87 18.81 15.66 -2.12
N ASN A 88 18.65 16.89 -2.57
CA ASN A 88 18.03 17.22 -3.87
C ASN A 88 16.67 16.54 -4.11
N GLU A 89 15.93 16.28 -3.05
CA GLU A 89 14.67 15.50 -3.06
C GLU A 89 13.65 16.02 -4.07
N ALA A 90 13.48 17.33 -4.15
CA ALA A 90 12.50 17.93 -5.08
C ALA A 90 12.83 17.63 -6.54
N GLU A 91 14.10 17.69 -6.93
CA GLU A 91 14.56 17.41 -8.29
C GLU A 91 14.44 15.92 -8.64
N ILE A 92 14.89 15.04 -7.73
CA ILE A 92 14.77 13.59 -7.88
C ILE A 92 13.29 13.20 -8.05
N CYS A 93 12.42 13.72 -7.18
CA CYS A 93 10.99 13.40 -7.24
C CYS A 93 10.33 13.95 -8.50
N ALA A 94 10.65 15.18 -8.93
CA ALA A 94 10.10 15.76 -10.15
C ALA A 94 10.53 14.98 -11.40
N THR A 95 11.78 14.54 -11.45
CA THR A 95 12.30 13.71 -12.54
C THR A 95 11.54 12.39 -12.62
N LEU A 96 11.45 11.65 -11.52
CA LEU A 96 10.74 10.37 -11.48
C LEU A 96 9.23 10.52 -11.75
N GLN A 97 8.61 11.59 -11.26
CA GLN A 97 7.19 11.85 -11.54
C GLN A 97 6.95 12.02 -13.04
N LYS A 98 7.81 12.79 -13.70
CA LYS A 98 7.69 13.05 -15.15
C LYS A 98 7.97 11.79 -15.99
N GLU A 99 9.03 11.05 -15.66
CA GLU A 99 9.45 9.86 -16.43
C GLU A 99 8.45 8.70 -16.30
N PHE A 100 7.84 8.53 -15.12
CA PHE A 100 6.98 7.38 -14.81
C PHE A 100 5.50 7.73 -14.62
N ALA A 101 5.10 8.96 -14.88
CA ALA A 101 3.72 9.44 -14.67
C ALA A 101 3.18 9.11 -13.25
N LEU A 102 4.01 9.35 -12.23
CA LEU A 102 3.63 9.07 -10.85
C LEU A 102 2.54 10.04 -10.38
N THR A 103 1.47 9.50 -9.83
CA THR A 103 0.36 10.30 -9.25
C THR A 103 0.82 10.99 -7.98
N THR A 104 1.61 10.28 -7.16
CA THR A 104 2.10 10.82 -5.89
C THR A 104 3.44 10.22 -5.49
N ILE A 105 4.25 11.04 -4.80
CA ILE A 105 5.52 10.62 -4.22
C ILE A 105 5.54 11.02 -2.74
N LEU A 106 5.93 10.08 -1.90
CA LEU A 106 6.02 10.23 -0.46
C LEU A 106 7.44 9.93 0.04
N VAL A 107 7.72 10.42 1.23
CA VAL A 107 8.89 10.02 2.02
C VAL A 107 8.40 9.52 3.38
N ASN A 108 8.79 8.30 3.70
CA ASN A 108 8.53 7.68 5.00
C ASN A 108 9.85 7.63 5.80
N ARG A 109 9.81 8.17 7.01
CA ARG A 109 10.95 8.13 7.91
C ARG A 109 10.95 6.84 8.72
N ASN A 110 11.98 6.03 8.52
CA ASN A 110 12.26 4.87 9.36
C ASN A 110 13.74 4.85 9.76
N SER A 111 14.04 5.38 10.95
CA SER A 111 15.39 5.38 11.53
C SER A 111 15.55 4.35 12.65
N GLU A 112 14.56 3.49 12.85
CA GLU A 112 14.59 2.46 13.87
C GLU A 112 15.38 1.23 13.38
N ARG A 113 16.04 0.55 14.30
CA ARG A 113 16.75 -0.72 14.03
C ARG A 113 15.75 -1.87 14.11
N THR A 114 14.98 -2.05 13.06
CA THR A 114 13.86 -2.99 13.00
C THR A 114 13.67 -3.53 11.58
N ASN A 115 13.08 -4.71 11.47
CA ASN A 115 12.68 -5.32 10.20
C ASN A 115 11.37 -4.73 9.62
N VAL A 116 10.72 -3.81 10.35
CA VAL A 116 9.52 -3.13 9.85
C VAL A 116 9.94 -2.19 8.73
N ILE A 117 9.29 -2.31 7.56
CA ILE A 117 9.62 -1.53 6.37
C ILE A 117 9.26 -0.05 6.57
N LEU A 118 8.01 0.22 6.95
CA LEU A 118 7.47 1.57 7.08
C LEU A 118 7.61 2.08 8.52
N GLY A 119 8.21 3.24 8.68
CA GLY A 119 8.19 3.97 9.95
C GLY A 119 6.86 4.70 10.15
N ARG A 120 6.68 5.28 11.33
CA ARG A 120 5.42 5.92 11.74
C ARG A 120 5.13 7.27 11.07
N ARG A 121 6.12 7.92 10.48
CA ARG A 121 5.99 9.26 9.91
C ARG A 121 6.16 9.23 8.41
N THR A 122 5.09 9.60 7.71
CA THR A 122 5.07 9.74 6.26
C THR A 122 4.69 11.18 5.90
N ARG A 123 5.34 11.74 4.91
CA ARG A 123 4.96 13.04 4.32
C ARG A 123 4.88 12.94 2.81
N THR A 124 4.00 13.71 2.24
CA THR A 124 3.88 13.86 0.79
C THR A 124 4.93 14.84 0.29
N VAL A 125 5.60 14.48 -0.82
CA VAL A 125 6.52 15.36 -1.54
C VAL A 125 5.82 15.94 -2.77
N LEU A 126 5.16 15.09 -3.54
CA LEU A 126 4.41 15.48 -4.73
C LEU A 126 3.05 14.77 -4.77
N GLY A 127 2.04 15.43 -5.33
CA GLY A 127 0.69 14.88 -5.53
C GLY A 127 -0.14 14.83 -4.24
N PRO A 128 -1.22 14.03 -4.24
CA PRO A 128 -2.22 14.02 -3.16
C PRO A 128 -1.84 13.16 -1.94
N GLY A 129 -0.73 12.42 -1.95
CA GLY A 129 -0.31 11.52 -0.88
C GLY A 129 -0.99 10.14 -0.90
N VAL A 130 -1.92 9.93 -1.80
CA VAL A 130 -2.69 8.70 -2.00
C VAL A 130 -2.88 8.43 -3.48
N ILE A 131 -3.23 7.19 -3.83
CA ILE A 131 -3.81 6.82 -5.11
C ILE A 131 -5.24 6.33 -4.90
N GLU A 132 -6.05 6.45 -5.92
CA GLU A 132 -7.42 5.96 -5.94
C GLU A 132 -7.53 4.77 -6.88
N ASP A 133 -8.40 3.81 -6.52
CA ASP A 133 -8.71 2.65 -7.35
C ASP A 133 -10.11 2.14 -7.02
N THR A 134 -10.52 1.07 -7.70
CA THR A 134 -11.73 0.32 -7.36
C THR A 134 -11.38 -1.15 -7.15
N LEU A 135 -12.07 -1.82 -6.24
CA LEU A 135 -11.99 -3.27 -6.05
C LEU A 135 -13.41 -3.83 -5.94
N ALA A 136 -13.78 -4.69 -6.88
CA ALA A 136 -15.14 -5.24 -6.97
C ALA A 136 -16.24 -4.14 -6.91
N GLY A 137 -16.02 -3.00 -7.58
CA GLY A 137 -16.92 -1.85 -7.61
C GLY A 137 -16.86 -0.92 -6.39
N VAL A 138 -16.05 -1.24 -5.37
CA VAL A 138 -15.87 -0.39 -4.18
C VAL A 138 -14.74 0.61 -4.42
N PRO A 139 -14.98 1.93 -4.35
CA PRO A 139 -13.94 2.94 -4.52
C PRO A 139 -13.02 2.99 -3.29
N LEU A 140 -11.71 2.98 -3.53
CA LEU A 140 -10.69 2.96 -2.49
C LEU A 140 -9.75 4.15 -2.63
N ARG A 141 -9.23 4.63 -1.50
CA ARG A 141 -8.06 5.49 -1.42
C ARG A 141 -6.96 4.75 -0.66
N MET A 142 -5.76 4.78 -1.21
CA MET A 142 -4.65 4.00 -0.70
C MET A 142 -3.40 4.87 -0.58
N GLY A 143 -2.93 5.05 0.63
CA GLY A 143 -1.59 5.55 0.93
C GLY A 143 -0.59 4.40 1.07
N VAL A 144 0.39 4.55 1.95
CA VAL A 144 1.43 3.54 2.18
C VAL A 144 1.09 2.54 3.28
N HIS A 145 0.21 2.92 4.21
CA HIS A 145 -0.09 2.10 5.40
C HIS A 145 -1.32 1.20 5.23
N GLU A 146 -2.23 1.55 4.31
CA GLU A 146 -3.45 0.79 4.10
C GLU A 146 -3.16 -0.54 3.42
N PHE A 147 -3.83 -1.61 3.87
CA PHE A 147 -3.78 -2.90 3.19
C PHE A 147 -4.56 -2.84 1.88
N TYR A 148 -4.02 -3.41 0.82
CA TYR A 148 -4.68 -3.57 -0.46
C TYR A 148 -4.29 -4.90 -1.10
N GLN A 149 -5.26 -5.56 -1.72
CA GLN A 149 -5.06 -6.83 -2.43
C GLN A 149 -4.22 -6.60 -3.69
N VAL A 150 -2.95 -6.96 -3.64
CA VAL A 150 -1.99 -6.70 -4.74
C VAL A 150 -2.35 -7.40 -6.05
N ASN A 151 -3.04 -8.54 -5.97
CA ASN A 151 -3.59 -9.25 -7.13
C ASN A 151 -5.08 -8.93 -7.24
N THR A 152 -5.41 -7.73 -7.70
CA THR A 152 -6.79 -7.23 -7.83
C THR A 152 -7.67 -8.16 -8.66
N PRO A 153 -7.28 -8.67 -9.85
CA PRO A 153 -8.12 -9.59 -10.61
C PRO A 153 -8.48 -10.87 -9.84
N ALA A 154 -7.52 -11.46 -9.14
CA ALA A 154 -7.77 -12.66 -8.33
C ALA A 154 -8.65 -12.33 -7.12
N ALA A 155 -8.48 -11.18 -6.50
CA ALA A 155 -9.31 -10.71 -5.40
C ALA A 155 -10.77 -10.50 -5.84
N GLU A 156 -10.99 -9.94 -7.02
CA GLU A 156 -12.34 -9.74 -7.57
C GLU A 156 -13.05 -11.06 -7.86
N VAL A 157 -12.32 -12.05 -8.39
CA VAL A 157 -12.86 -13.42 -8.56
C VAL A 157 -13.23 -14.04 -7.20
N LEU A 158 -12.36 -13.87 -6.19
CA LEU A 158 -12.61 -14.34 -4.82
C LEU A 158 -13.85 -13.67 -4.22
N TYR A 159 -13.99 -12.35 -4.38
CA TYR A 159 -15.14 -11.60 -3.86
C TYR A 159 -16.44 -11.99 -4.55
N ALA A 160 -16.40 -12.22 -5.88
CA ALA A 160 -17.54 -12.72 -6.63
C ALA A 160 -17.98 -14.11 -6.14
N LYS A 161 -17.03 -15.01 -5.84
CA LYS A 161 -17.33 -16.32 -5.26
C LYS A 161 -17.85 -16.24 -3.83
N ALA A 162 -17.31 -15.38 -3.01
CA ALA A 162 -17.83 -15.15 -1.67
C ALA A 162 -19.28 -14.64 -1.71
N ARG A 163 -19.58 -13.71 -2.62
CA ARG A 163 -20.94 -13.19 -2.87
C ARG A 163 -21.91 -14.29 -3.32
N GLU A 164 -21.48 -15.14 -4.27
CA GLU A 164 -22.26 -16.28 -4.74
C GLU A 164 -22.61 -17.25 -3.60
N TYR A 165 -21.62 -17.60 -2.75
CA TYR A 165 -21.81 -18.52 -1.64
C TYR A 165 -22.60 -17.92 -0.48
N ALA A 166 -22.49 -16.62 -0.24
CA ALA A 166 -23.27 -15.92 0.77
C ALA A 166 -24.78 -15.98 0.44
N GLY A 167 -25.14 -15.96 -0.84
CA GLY A 167 -26.54 -16.13 -1.29
C GLY A 167 -27.49 -15.11 -0.65
N LEU A 168 -27.03 -13.88 -0.43
CA LEU A 168 -27.72 -12.82 0.31
C LEU A 168 -29.06 -12.47 -0.33
N LYS A 169 -30.01 -12.12 0.52
CA LYS A 169 -31.34 -11.62 0.15
C LYS A 169 -31.51 -10.16 0.62
N PRO A 170 -32.41 -9.39 0.02
CA PRO A 170 -32.61 -7.97 0.33
C PRO A 170 -32.88 -7.65 1.81
N ASP A 171 -33.42 -8.58 2.58
CA ASP A 171 -33.73 -8.41 4.01
C ASP A 171 -32.63 -8.93 4.94
N ASP A 172 -31.57 -9.54 4.41
CA ASP A 172 -30.49 -10.12 5.19
C ASP A 172 -29.59 -9.05 5.81
N PHE A 173 -28.93 -9.41 6.91
CA PHE A 173 -27.89 -8.66 7.58
C PHE A 173 -26.56 -9.37 7.33
N LEU A 174 -25.61 -8.66 6.78
CA LEU A 174 -24.25 -9.16 6.53
C LEU A 174 -23.35 -8.75 7.70
N LEU A 175 -22.72 -9.72 8.34
CA LEU A 175 -21.67 -9.50 9.31
C LEU A 175 -20.30 -9.86 8.71
N ASP A 176 -19.43 -8.86 8.56
CA ASP A 176 -18.06 -9.02 8.04
C ASP A 176 -17.08 -8.89 9.21
N LEU A 177 -16.61 -10.03 9.70
CA LEU A 177 -15.62 -10.11 10.79
C LEU A 177 -14.21 -10.04 10.19
N TYR A 178 -13.34 -9.25 10.86
CA TYR A 178 -11.99 -8.91 10.35
C TYR A 178 -12.06 -8.15 9.02
N CYS A 179 -13.00 -7.21 8.93
CA CYS A 179 -13.38 -6.56 7.66
C CYS A 179 -12.30 -5.69 7.03
N GLY A 180 -11.22 -5.34 7.76
CA GLY A 180 -10.21 -4.41 7.27
C GLY A 180 -10.84 -3.10 6.83
N MET A 181 -10.60 -2.68 5.59
CA MET A 181 -11.24 -1.50 4.98
C MET A 181 -12.68 -1.76 4.49
N GLY A 182 -13.29 -2.88 4.84
CA GLY A 182 -14.68 -3.22 4.55
C GLY A 182 -14.98 -3.58 3.08
N THR A 183 -13.96 -3.84 2.26
CA THR A 183 -14.14 -4.00 0.81
C THR A 183 -14.98 -5.19 0.43
N ILE A 184 -14.86 -6.33 1.13
CA ILE A 184 -15.67 -7.52 0.87
C ILE A 184 -17.14 -7.23 1.19
N GLY A 185 -17.42 -6.78 2.42
CA GLY A 185 -18.77 -6.47 2.85
C GLY A 185 -19.44 -5.41 1.99
N LEU A 186 -18.74 -4.30 1.68
CA LEU A 186 -19.24 -3.23 0.82
C LEU A 186 -19.54 -3.70 -0.60
N SER A 187 -18.75 -4.62 -1.16
CA SER A 187 -18.99 -5.17 -2.49
C SER A 187 -20.29 -5.99 -2.60
N MET A 188 -20.77 -6.50 -1.46
CA MET A 188 -22.00 -7.32 -1.38
C MET A 188 -23.21 -6.52 -0.87
N LEU A 189 -23.04 -5.27 -0.46
CA LEU A 189 -24.08 -4.49 0.22
C LEU A 189 -25.33 -4.25 -0.65
N ALA A 190 -25.19 -4.30 -1.97
CA ALA A 190 -26.34 -4.19 -2.86
C ALA A 190 -27.34 -5.37 -2.73
N ASP A 191 -26.89 -6.52 -2.22
CA ASP A 191 -27.69 -7.74 -2.12
C ASP A 191 -28.33 -7.93 -0.74
N CYS A 192 -28.03 -7.08 0.24
CA CYS A 192 -28.53 -7.20 1.61
C CYS A 192 -29.06 -5.88 2.17
N LYS A 193 -29.75 -5.97 3.30
CA LYS A 193 -30.34 -4.81 3.96
C LYS A 193 -29.31 -3.95 4.68
N ARG A 194 -28.35 -4.58 5.34
CA ARG A 194 -27.37 -3.89 6.17
C ARG A 194 -26.05 -4.66 6.28
N LEU A 195 -24.96 -3.93 6.31
CA LEU A 195 -23.63 -4.46 6.63
C LEU A 195 -23.22 -3.99 8.06
N VAL A 196 -22.67 -4.91 8.82
CA VAL A 196 -21.90 -4.61 10.03
C VAL A 196 -20.49 -5.15 9.84
N GLY A 197 -19.50 -4.27 9.78
CA GLY A 197 -18.09 -4.61 9.69
C GLY A 197 -17.39 -4.49 11.05
N VAL A 198 -16.58 -5.46 11.41
CA VAL A 198 -15.82 -5.48 12.66
C VAL A 198 -14.35 -5.66 12.39
N GLU A 199 -13.53 -4.76 12.90
CA GLU A 199 -12.08 -4.76 12.74
C GLU A 199 -11.41 -4.19 14.00
N VAL A 200 -10.25 -4.72 14.37
CA VAL A 200 -9.52 -4.29 15.58
C VAL A 200 -8.56 -3.12 15.30
N VAL A 201 -8.20 -2.91 14.04
CA VAL A 201 -7.26 -1.85 13.64
C VAL A 201 -8.01 -0.54 13.40
N PRO A 202 -7.84 0.50 14.25
CA PRO A 202 -8.62 1.75 14.13
C PRO A 202 -8.48 2.43 12.78
N GLN A 203 -7.29 2.45 12.18
CA GLN A 203 -7.03 3.09 10.88
C GLN A 203 -7.81 2.40 9.74
N ALA A 204 -7.94 1.07 9.79
CA ALA A 204 -8.71 0.32 8.81
C ALA A 204 -10.21 0.62 8.94
N VAL A 205 -10.71 0.72 10.17
CA VAL A 205 -12.12 1.10 10.43
C VAL A 205 -12.43 2.51 9.92
N GLU A 206 -11.55 3.48 10.15
CA GLU A 206 -11.73 4.83 9.60
C GLU A 206 -11.73 4.82 8.06
N GLY A 207 -10.83 4.08 7.43
CA GLY A 207 -10.84 3.90 5.97
C GLY A 207 -12.12 3.25 5.45
N ALA A 208 -12.69 2.29 6.18
CA ALA A 208 -13.99 1.67 5.85
C ALA A 208 -15.14 2.68 5.94
N LYS A 209 -15.18 3.50 6.99
CA LYS A 209 -16.17 4.57 7.17
C LYS A 209 -16.06 5.64 6.09
N GLU A 210 -14.83 6.08 5.77
CA GLU A 210 -14.60 7.02 4.68
C GLU A 210 -15.09 6.47 3.32
N THR A 211 -14.84 5.18 3.08
CA THR A 211 -15.32 4.50 1.87
C THR A 211 -16.85 4.43 1.83
N ALA A 212 -17.49 4.05 2.94
CA ALA A 212 -18.95 4.05 3.04
C ALA A 212 -19.55 5.46 2.80
N ALA A 213 -18.96 6.49 3.41
CA ALA A 213 -19.41 7.87 3.23
C ALA A 213 -19.29 8.33 1.76
N ARG A 214 -18.26 7.94 1.03
CA ARG A 214 -18.11 8.23 -0.42
C ARG A 214 -19.16 7.52 -1.27
N LEU A 215 -19.63 6.37 -0.84
CA LEU A 215 -20.74 5.65 -1.46
C LEU A 215 -22.10 6.22 -1.06
N GLY A 216 -22.14 7.28 -0.23
CA GLY A 216 -23.38 7.88 0.27
C GLY A 216 -24.11 6.98 1.29
N LEU A 217 -23.40 6.07 1.94
CA LEU A 217 -23.97 5.16 2.93
C LEU A 217 -23.88 5.76 4.34
N ASP A 218 -24.96 5.67 5.08
CA ASP A 218 -25.02 5.97 6.51
C ASP A 218 -24.80 4.73 7.39
N ALA A 219 -24.76 4.92 8.71
CA ALA A 219 -24.57 3.85 9.66
C ALA A 219 -25.75 2.86 9.74
N ASP A 220 -26.91 3.20 9.21
CA ASP A 220 -28.04 2.28 9.13
C ASP A 220 -27.84 1.26 8.00
N ARG A 221 -27.07 1.63 6.97
CA ARG A 221 -26.73 0.75 5.84
C ARG A 221 -25.39 0.05 6.03
N ALA A 222 -24.34 0.74 6.52
CA ALA A 222 -23.01 0.20 6.71
C ALA A 222 -22.39 0.73 8.00
N ASP A 223 -22.34 -0.12 9.04
CA ASP A 223 -21.84 0.20 10.37
C ASP A 223 -20.48 -0.47 10.59
N PHE A 224 -19.42 0.30 10.74
CA PHE A 224 -18.06 -0.20 10.98
C PHE A 224 -17.61 0.07 12.40
N ARG A 225 -17.23 -0.99 13.12
CA ARG A 225 -16.90 -0.98 14.56
C ARG A 225 -15.46 -1.38 14.81
N CYS A 226 -14.77 -0.56 15.62
CA CYS A 226 -13.43 -0.88 16.08
C CYS A 226 -13.52 -1.72 17.35
N GLN A 227 -13.53 -3.04 17.20
CA GLN A 227 -13.60 -3.97 18.34
C GLN A 227 -13.04 -5.36 17.96
N ASP A 228 -12.81 -6.19 18.96
CA ASP A 228 -12.45 -7.59 18.76
C ASP A 228 -13.62 -8.38 18.19
N ALA A 229 -13.35 -9.20 17.16
CA ALA A 229 -14.38 -9.97 16.47
C ALA A 229 -15.05 -11.04 17.37
N GLY A 230 -14.29 -11.64 18.30
CA GLY A 230 -14.84 -12.59 19.28
C GLY A 230 -15.82 -11.92 20.24
N ALA A 231 -15.52 -10.67 20.66
CA ALA A 231 -16.42 -9.88 21.49
C ALA A 231 -17.66 -9.38 20.74
N ALA A 232 -17.56 -9.23 19.41
CA ALA A 232 -18.68 -8.81 18.57
C ALA A 232 -19.69 -9.93 18.29
N ALA A 233 -19.21 -11.18 18.32
CA ALA A 233 -20.01 -12.38 18.04
C ALA A 233 -20.68 -12.99 19.29
N ALA A 234 -20.34 -12.49 20.48
CA ALA A 234 -20.91 -12.93 21.76
C ALA A 234 -22.15 -12.09 22.13
#